data_3d8b05326c02de755aee15b100f70deb
#
_entry.id   3d8b05326c02de755aee15b100f70deb
#
_cell.length_a   1.000
_cell.length_b   1.000
_cell.length_c   1.000
_cell.angle_alpha   90.00
_cell.angle_beta   90.00
_cell.angle_gamma   90.00
#
_symmetry.space_group_name_H-M   'P 1'
#
loop_
_entity.id
_entity.type
_entity.pdbx_description
1 polymer ?
#
loop_
_entity_poly.entity_id
_entity_poly.type
_entity_poly.pdbx_seq_one_letter_code
_entity_poly.pdbx_strand_id
1 'polypeptide(L)'
;IAAKNKPSPKFPFICLTVSGGHTQLVKIDSPYEMEVIGTTIDDAAGEAFDKAAKMLGIDYPGGPKLDKYADLGDPNKFIFSKPKVAELDFSFSGLKTSILYKLRDWKKEDPNFIENNFNDLCASIRHTIVDILMTKLETASIKTGIKEIAIAGGVSANSELRLRLQEKQNDGWKIHIPKFEYCTDNAAMVAIAGKFSFDNKDFADQRMSADPRLPW
;
A
#
# COMPACT_ATOMS: atom_id res chain seq x y z
N ILE A 1 1.19 -16.54 -0.39
CA ILE A 1 1.69 -17.92 -0.12
C ILE A 1 2.05 -17.95 1.34
N ALA A 2 1.21 -18.61 2.16
CA ALA A 2 1.50 -18.81 3.56
C ALA A 2 2.81 -19.62 3.67
N ALA A 3 3.77 -19.11 4.44
CA ALA A 3 4.91 -19.93 4.86
C ALA A 3 4.35 -21.20 5.54
N LYS A 4 4.99 -22.35 5.38
CA LYS A 4 4.56 -23.68 5.86
C LYS A 4 4.00 -23.75 7.30
N ASN A 5 4.07 -22.68 8.09
CA ASN A 5 3.62 -22.60 9.47
C ASN A 5 2.79 -21.34 9.80
N LYS A 6 2.30 -20.55 8.82
CA LYS A 6 1.35 -19.46 9.06
C LYS A 6 0.02 -19.80 8.42
N PRO A 7 -1.11 -19.62 9.14
CA PRO A 7 -2.43 -19.89 8.57
C PRO A 7 -2.68 -18.96 7.36
N SER A 8 -3.23 -19.53 6.29
CA SER A 8 -3.76 -18.76 5.17
C SER A 8 -4.95 -17.91 5.63
N PRO A 9 -5.22 -16.75 4.99
CA PRO A 9 -6.44 -16.00 5.29
C PRO A 9 -7.67 -16.89 5.05
N LYS A 10 -8.65 -16.75 5.93
CA LYS A 10 -9.95 -17.41 5.78
C LYS A 10 -10.89 -16.51 5.01
N PHE A 11 -11.64 -17.08 4.09
CA PHE A 11 -12.68 -16.36 3.35
C PHE A 11 -13.90 -16.05 4.23
N PRO A 12 -14.55 -14.90 4.07
CA PRO A 12 -14.09 -13.77 3.28
C PRO A 12 -12.97 -13.00 3.99
N PHE A 13 -12.11 -12.34 3.19
CA PHE A 13 -11.10 -11.42 3.72
C PHE A 13 -10.95 -10.18 2.85
N ILE A 14 -10.37 -9.11 3.39
CA ILE A 14 -10.02 -7.92 2.64
C ILE A 14 -8.51 -7.95 2.35
N CYS A 15 -8.13 -7.76 1.10
CA CYS A 15 -6.74 -7.55 0.68
C CYS A 15 -6.51 -6.09 0.33
N LEU A 16 -5.57 -5.43 1.01
CA LEU A 16 -5.04 -4.14 0.61
C LEU A 16 -3.87 -4.39 -0.36
N THR A 17 -4.13 -4.20 -1.66
CA THR A 17 -3.11 -4.29 -2.70
C THR A 17 -2.47 -2.94 -2.93
N VAL A 18 -1.18 -2.80 -2.60
CA VAL A 18 -0.44 -1.54 -2.63
C VAL A 18 0.90 -1.70 -3.34
N SER A 19 1.06 -0.99 -4.45
CA SER A 19 2.28 -1.06 -5.28
C SER A 19 2.61 0.31 -5.89
N GLY A 20 3.59 0.35 -6.79
CA GLY A 20 3.88 1.53 -7.61
C GLY A 20 2.75 1.91 -8.56
N GLY A 21 1.95 0.93 -9.02
CA GLY A 21 0.87 1.15 -10.00
C GLY A 21 -0.55 0.98 -9.45
N HIS A 22 -0.72 0.31 -8.31
CA HIS A 22 -2.04 -0.01 -7.78
C HIS A 22 -2.17 0.35 -6.30
N THR A 23 -3.35 0.86 -5.93
CA THR A 23 -3.79 0.99 -4.55
C THR A 23 -5.26 0.65 -4.51
N GLN A 24 -5.58 -0.55 -3.99
CA GLN A 24 -6.93 -1.11 -4.04
C GLN A 24 -7.27 -1.84 -2.75
N LEU A 25 -8.53 -1.78 -2.37
CA LEU A 25 -9.15 -2.67 -1.40
C LEU A 25 -9.96 -3.71 -2.16
N VAL A 26 -9.59 -4.95 -2.01
CA VAL A 26 -10.25 -6.08 -2.69
C VAL A 26 -10.89 -6.97 -1.62
N LYS A 27 -12.20 -7.12 -1.67
CA LYS A 27 -12.93 -8.12 -0.89
C LYS A 27 -12.83 -9.45 -1.64
N ILE A 28 -12.45 -10.51 -0.93
CA ILE A 28 -12.22 -11.82 -1.51
C ILE A 28 -13.11 -12.82 -0.78
N ASP A 29 -14.15 -13.27 -1.46
CA ASP A 29 -15.13 -14.23 -0.91
C ASP A 29 -14.72 -15.67 -1.21
N SER A 30 -13.97 -15.91 -2.29
CA SER A 30 -13.38 -17.20 -2.65
C SER A 30 -12.17 -16.97 -3.60
N PRO A 31 -11.41 -18.02 -3.97
CA PRO A 31 -10.34 -17.88 -4.97
C PRO A 31 -10.83 -17.39 -6.35
N TYR A 32 -12.12 -17.42 -6.58
CA TYR A 32 -12.76 -17.10 -7.87
C TYR A 32 -13.72 -15.90 -7.78
N GLU A 33 -13.98 -15.41 -6.58
CA GLU A 33 -14.90 -14.30 -6.33
C GLU A 33 -14.16 -13.19 -5.60
N MET A 34 -13.86 -12.15 -6.35
CA MET A 34 -13.15 -10.97 -5.87
C MET A 34 -13.87 -9.72 -6.32
N GLU A 35 -13.99 -8.74 -5.42
CA GLU A 35 -14.62 -7.46 -5.69
C GLU A 35 -13.70 -6.33 -5.27
N VAL A 36 -13.39 -5.41 -6.18
CA VAL A 36 -12.69 -4.17 -5.84
C VAL A 36 -13.69 -3.22 -5.18
N ILE A 37 -13.58 -3.06 -3.86
CA ILE A 37 -14.48 -2.22 -3.05
C ILE A 37 -13.96 -0.80 -2.85
N GLY A 38 -12.73 -0.51 -3.26
CA GLY A 38 -12.12 0.82 -3.25
C GLY A 38 -10.83 0.83 -4.07
N THR A 39 -10.57 1.93 -4.77
CA THR A 39 -9.39 2.08 -5.63
C THR A 39 -8.84 3.50 -5.56
N THR A 40 -7.59 3.69 -5.96
CA THR A 40 -7.08 5.05 -6.13
C THR A 40 -7.69 5.69 -7.37
N ILE A 41 -8.08 6.96 -7.24
CA ILE A 41 -8.61 7.77 -8.34
C ILE A 41 -7.55 8.59 -9.07
N ASP A 42 -6.31 8.53 -8.56
CA ASP A 42 -5.17 9.27 -9.11
C ASP A 42 -3.87 8.47 -8.92
N ASP A 43 -2.84 9.04 -8.29
CA ASP A 43 -1.56 8.37 -8.05
C ASP A 43 -1.75 7.12 -7.16
N ALA A 44 -0.96 6.07 -7.38
CA ALA A 44 -0.86 4.95 -6.45
C ALA A 44 0.03 5.32 -5.24
N ALA A 45 -0.13 4.59 -4.12
CA ALA A 45 0.64 4.87 -2.90
C ALA A 45 2.16 4.77 -3.12
N GLY A 46 2.64 3.77 -3.87
CA GLY A 46 4.06 3.64 -4.18
C GLY A 46 4.57 4.78 -5.04
N GLU A 47 3.79 5.23 -6.02
CA GLU A 47 4.09 6.41 -6.82
C GLU A 47 4.14 7.69 -5.95
N ALA A 48 3.24 7.81 -4.98
CA ALA A 48 3.25 8.93 -4.03
C ALA A 48 4.53 8.92 -3.17
N PHE A 49 4.99 7.75 -2.71
CA PHE A 49 6.29 7.61 -2.02
C PHE A 49 7.45 8.04 -2.92
N ASP A 50 7.51 7.56 -4.16
CA ASP A 50 8.62 7.88 -5.08
C ASP A 50 8.63 9.37 -5.46
N LYS A 51 7.45 9.96 -5.69
CA LYS A 51 7.33 11.41 -5.97
C LYS A 51 7.76 12.25 -4.78
N ALA A 52 7.37 11.88 -3.56
CA ALA A 52 7.78 12.56 -2.34
C ALA A 52 9.29 12.42 -2.08
N ALA A 53 9.83 11.23 -2.24
CA ALA A 53 11.25 10.95 -2.13
C ALA A 53 12.08 11.81 -3.10
N LYS A 54 11.64 11.91 -4.36
CA LYS A 54 12.28 12.78 -5.36
C LYS A 54 12.30 14.25 -4.95
N MET A 55 11.25 14.75 -4.31
CA MET A 55 11.21 16.14 -3.81
C MET A 55 12.22 16.39 -2.69
N LEU A 56 12.58 15.35 -1.93
CA LEU A 56 13.61 15.39 -0.89
C LEU A 56 15.03 15.11 -1.41
N GLY A 57 15.20 14.88 -2.74
CA GLY A 57 16.49 14.55 -3.32
C GLY A 57 16.88 13.08 -3.20
N ILE A 58 15.96 12.18 -2.91
CA ILE A 58 16.20 10.74 -2.83
C ILE A 58 16.02 10.12 -4.21
N ASP A 59 17.06 9.40 -4.69
CA ASP A 59 17.04 8.69 -5.97
C ASP A 59 16.11 7.47 -5.95
N TYR A 60 15.60 7.14 -7.14
CA TYR A 60 14.80 5.94 -7.38
C TYR A 60 15.59 4.63 -7.07
N PRO A 61 14.96 3.59 -6.50
CA PRO A 61 13.59 3.58 -5.94
C PRO A 61 13.53 4.37 -4.62
N GLY A 62 12.61 5.33 -4.54
CA GLY A 62 12.52 6.28 -3.44
C GLY A 62 11.84 5.72 -2.20
N GLY A 63 10.77 4.93 -2.38
CA GLY A 63 9.96 4.42 -1.28
C GLY A 63 10.75 3.66 -0.21
N PRO A 64 11.56 2.64 -0.55
CA PRO A 64 12.37 1.89 0.43
C PRO A 64 13.43 2.72 1.13
N LYS A 65 14.00 3.73 0.43
CA LYS A 65 15.01 4.62 1.01
C LYS A 65 14.36 5.60 1.99
N LEU A 66 13.24 6.19 1.59
CA LEU A 66 12.45 7.08 2.44
C LEU A 66 12.01 6.36 3.72
N ASP A 67 11.56 5.10 3.62
CA ASP A 67 11.16 4.29 4.77
C ASP A 67 12.30 4.14 5.79
N LYS A 68 13.53 3.88 5.33
CA LYS A 68 14.72 3.78 6.21
C LYS A 68 15.05 5.09 6.91
N TYR A 69 15.00 6.22 6.21
CA TYR A 69 15.28 7.53 6.82
C TYR A 69 14.17 7.93 7.80
N ALA A 70 12.94 7.54 7.50
CA ALA A 70 11.79 7.80 8.35
C ALA A 70 11.88 7.12 9.73
N ASP A 71 12.60 6.01 9.87
CA ASP A 71 12.84 5.35 11.16
C ASP A 71 13.70 6.20 12.13
N LEU A 72 14.37 7.22 11.61
CA LEU A 72 15.25 8.12 12.38
C LEU A 72 14.60 9.48 12.70
N GLY A 73 13.35 9.70 12.28
CA GLY A 73 12.66 10.98 12.39
C GLY A 73 11.38 10.94 13.22
N ASP A 74 10.85 12.12 13.53
CA ASP A 74 9.56 12.30 14.20
C ASP A 74 8.42 12.34 13.16
N PRO A 75 7.48 11.37 13.18
CA PRO A 75 6.36 11.32 12.24
C PRO A 75 5.34 12.44 12.45
N ASN A 76 5.35 13.13 13.59
CA ASN A 76 4.38 14.16 13.93
C ASN A 76 4.91 15.59 13.75
N LYS A 77 6.18 15.75 13.40
CA LYS A 77 6.81 17.08 13.30
C LYS A 77 6.21 17.93 12.16
N PHE A 78 5.84 17.31 11.04
CA PHE A 78 5.26 18.00 9.90
C PHE A 78 3.90 17.41 9.52
N ILE A 79 2.90 18.28 9.41
CA ILE A 79 1.55 17.86 9.07
C ILE A 79 1.31 18.13 7.57
N PHE A 80 0.96 17.11 6.80
CA PHE A 80 0.57 17.23 5.39
C PHE A 80 -0.93 17.04 5.23
N SER A 81 -1.51 17.69 4.20
CA SER A 81 -2.93 17.57 3.92
C SER A 81 -3.26 16.18 3.39
N LYS A 82 -4.33 15.57 3.91
CA LYS A 82 -4.88 14.32 3.42
C LYS A 82 -6.04 14.63 2.49
N PRO A 83 -6.06 14.11 1.26
CA PRO A 83 -7.17 14.29 0.35
C PRO A 83 -8.47 13.72 0.95
N LYS A 84 -9.56 14.44 0.74
CA LYS A 84 -10.90 13.96 1.11
C LYS A 84 -11.53 13.36 -0.14
N VAL A 85 -11.65 12.04 -0.19
CA VAL A 85 -12.33 11.29 -1.26
C VAL A 85 -13.42 10.43 -0.67
N ALA A 86 -14.42 10.15 -1.52
CA ALA A 86 -15.60 9.42 -1.09
C ALA A 86 -15.26 8.00 -0.62
N GLU A 87 -16.02 7.53 0.33
CA GLU A 87 -16.09 6.16 0.78
C GLU A 87 -14.74 5.44 0.97
N LEU A 88 -14.47 4.42 0.15
CA LEU A 88 -13.31 3.54 0.25
C LEU A 88 -12.20 3.87 -0.75
N ASP A 89 -12.43 4.83 -1.64
CA ASP A 89 -11.44 5.24 -2.62
C ASP A 89 -10.27 6.01 -1.99
N PHE A 90 -9.13 5.96 -2.67
CA PHE A 90 -7.90 6.64 -2.28
C PHE A 90 -7.60 7.81 -3.22
N SER A 91 -6.84 8.78 -2.72
CA SER A 91 -6.20 9.82 -3.52
C SER A 91 -4.88 10.22 -2.88
N PHE A 92 -3.88 10.49 -3.68
CA PHE A 92 -2.55 10.94 -3.24
C PHE A 92 -2.07 12.21 -3.95
N SER A 93 -2.73 12.65 -5.03
CA SER A 93 -2.30 13.83 -5.79
C SER A 93 -2.35 15.13 -4.95
N GLY A 94 -3.33 15.27 -4.08
CA GLY A 94 -3.44 16.39 -3.14
C GLY A 94 -2.32 16.40 -2.09
N LEU A 95 -1.87 15.24 -1.63
CA LEU A 95 -0.71 15.10 -0.75
C LEU A 95 0.58 15.59 -1.43
N LYS A 96 0.83 15.15 -2.66
CA LYS A 96 1.95 15.61 -3.48
C LYS A 96 2.03 17.14 -3.54
N THR A 97 0.90 17.78 -3.83
CA THR A 97 0.78 19.24 -3.92
C THR A 97 1.05 19.91 -2.56
N SER A 98 0.53 19.34 -1.48
CA SER A 98 0.77 19.79 -0.11
C SER A 98 2.25 19.76 0.26
N ILE A 99 2.95 18.65 -0.04
CA ILE A 99 4.39 18.51 0.20
C ILE A 99 5.15 19.56 -0.61
N LEU A 100 4.89 19.68 -1.90
CA LEU A 100 5.59 20.59 -2.79
C LEU A 100 5.52 22.04 -2.32
N TYR A 101 4.31 22.53 -1.97
CA TYR A 101 4.13 23.91 -1.54
C TYR A 101 4.78 24.18 -0.18
N LYS A 102 4.64 23.28 0.78
CA LYS A 102 5.26 23.41 2.09
C LYS A 102 6.79 23.43 1.98
N LEU A 103 7.40 22.49 1.25
CA LEU A 103 8.85 22.49 1.03
C LEU A 103 9.34 23.76 0.34
N ARG A 104 8.60 24.25 -0.66
CA ARG A 104 8.92 25.52 -1.33
C ARG A 104 8.89 26.68 -0.35
N ASP A 105 7.88 26.79 0.50
CA ASP A 105 7.72 27.92 1.42
C ASP A 105 8.76 27.85 2.56
N TRP A 106 9.02 26.69 3.14
CA TRP A 106 10.06 26.49 4.14
C TRP A 106 11.47 26.77 3.60
N LYS A 107 11.76 26.40 2.35
CA LYS A 107 13.06 26.71 1.70
C LYS A 107 13.28 28.21 1.45
N LYS A 108 12.23 29.03 1.39
CA LYS A 108 12.38 30.49 1.35
C LYS A 108 12.86 31.08 2.67
N GLU A 109 12.45 30.49 3.78
CA GLU A 109 12.82 30.91 5.13
C GLU A 109 14.20 30.34 5.53
N ASP A 110 14.45 29.06 5.23
CA ASP A 110 15.74 28.37 5.46
C ASP A 110 16.14 27.57 4.20
N PRO A 111 17.13 28.01 3.41
CA PRO A 111 17.61 27.27 2.24
C PRO A 111 18.04 25.83 2.52
N ASN A 112 18.51 25.55 3.76
CA ASN A 112 18.97 24.23 4.20
C ASN A 112 17.87 23.44 4.92
N PHE A 113 16.61 23.90 4.89
CA PHE A 113 15.50 23.32 5.63
C PHE A 113 15.35 21.81 5.43
N ILE A 114 15.47 21.35 4.20
CA ILE A 114 15.34 19.91 3.87
C ILE A 114 16.48 19.13 4.54
N GLU A 115 17.71 19.58 4.47
CA GLU A 115 18.87 18.92 5.08
C GLU A 115 18.74 18.86 6.60
N ASN A 116 18.37 20.00 7.22
CA ASN A 116 18.20 20.13 8.66
C ASN A 116 17.05 19.28 9.23
N ASN A 117 16.06 18.93 8.40
CA ASN A 117 14.84 18.22 8.83
C ASN A 117 14.60 16.93 8.04
N PHE A 118 15.62 16.37 7.40
CA PHE A 118 15.47 15.32 6.40
C PHE A 118 14.75 14.08 6.92
N ASN A 119 15.17 13.55 8.07
CA ASN A 119 14.57 12.35 8.65
C ASN A 119 13.12 12.60 9.11
N ASP A 120 12.85 13.77 9.70
CA ASP A 120 11.52 14.14 10.17
C ASP A 120 10.55 14.36 9.01
N LEU A 121 11.03 14.92 7.88
CA LEU A 121 10.26 15.01 6.64
C LEU A 121 9.92 13.63 6.09
N CYS A 122 10.90 12.73 6.04
CA CYS A 122 10.67 11.34 5.62
C CYS A 122 9.65 10.64 6.53
N ALA A 123 9.78 10.79 7.85
CA ALA A 123 8.87 10.18 8.83
C ALA A 123 7.45 10.72 8.69
N SER A 124 7.29 12.04 8.61
CA SER A 124 5.97 12.69 8.51
C SER A 124 5.26 12.37 7.19
N ILE A 125 6.01 12.25 6.08
CA ILE A 125 5.47 11.85 4.77
C ILE A 125 5.02 10.39 4.81
N ARG A 126 5.88 9.48 5.30
CA ARG A 126 5.53 8.06 5.47
C ARG A 126 4.27 7.91 6.31
N HIS A 127 4.25 8.55 7.46
CA HIS A 127 3.11 8.51 8.36
C HIS A 127 1.82 8.97 7.68
N THR A 128 1.86 10.07 6.92
CA THR A 128 0.69 10.58 6.22
C THR A 128 0.15 9.59 5.17
N ILE A 129 1.04 8.97 4.37
CA ILE A 129 0.64 7.99 3.35
C ILE A 129 0.05 6.74 4.02
N VAL A 130 0.73 6.22 5.04
CA VAL A 130 0.26 5.03 5.76
C VAL A 130 -1.07 5.31 6.48
N ASP A 131 -1.26 6.51 7.01
CA ASP A 131 -2.50 6.89 7.66
C ASP A 131 -3.69 6.96 6.70
N ILE A 132 -3.48 7.43 5.47
CA ILE A 132 -4.50 7.36 4.41
C ILE A 132 -4.89 5.90 4.14
N LEU A 133 -3.92 5.00 4.00
CA LEU A 133 -4.15 3.58 3.74
C LEU A 133 -4.92 2.92 4.90
N MET A 134 -4.47 3.12 6.13
CA MET A 134 -5.07 2.52 7.33
C MET A 134 -6.49 3.02 7.56
N THR A 135 -6.75 4.32 7.40
CA THR A 135 -8.09 4.90 7.56
C THR A 135 -9.10 4.26 6.62
N LYS A 136 -8.73 4.02 5.36
CA LYS A 136 -9.63 3.39 4.39
C LYS A 136 -9.80 1.89 4.66
N LEU A 137 -8.76 1.20 5.06
CA LEU A 137 -8.81 -0.21 5.44
C LEU A 137 -9.71 -0.41 6.69
N GLU A 138 -9.60 0.45 7.69
CA GLU A 138 -10.46 0.44 8.87
C GLU A 138 -11.92 0.68 8.49
N THR A 139 -12.17 1.67 7.63
CA THR A 139 -13.52 1.95 7.12
C THR A 139 -14.10 0.74 6.37
N ALA A 140 -13.29 0.07 5.54
CA ALA A 140 -13.69 -1.14 4.84
C ALA A 140 -14.03 -2.27 5.80
N SER A 141 -13.19 -2.50 6.81
CA SER A 141 -13.44 -3.51 7.85
C SER A 141 -14.74 -3.25 8.61
N ILE A 142 -15.02 -1.99 8.96
CA ILE A 142 -16.27 -1.60 9.65
C ILE A 142 -17.49 -1.83 8.74
N LYS A 143 -17.43 -1.38 7.47
CA LYS A 143 -18.54 -1.49 6.52
C LYS A 143 -18.89 -2.94 6.18
N THR A 144 -17.88 -3.81 6.05
CA THR A 144 -18.06 -5.21 5.66
C THR A 144 -18.21 -6.15 6.86
N GLY A 145 -17.83 -5.73 8.06
CA GLY A 145 -17.72 -6.60 9.24
C GLY A 145 -16.52 -7.56 9.18
N ILE A 146 -15.67 -7.49 8.15
CA ILE A 146 -14.55 -8.42 7.95
C ILE A 146 -13.33 -7.93 8.73
N LYS A 147 -12.78 -8.80 9.57
CA LYS A 147 -11.56 -8.57 10.35
C LYS A 147 -10.39 -9.47 9.92
N GLU A 148 -10.59 -10.28 8.89
CA GLU A 148 -9.53 -11.07 8.25
C GLU A 148 -8.90 -10.17 7.17
N ILE A 149 -7.64 -9.74 7.36
CA ILE A 149 -7.00 -8.72 6.54
C ILE A 149 -5.68 -9.24 6.00
N ALA A 150 -5.49 -9.08 4.70
CA ALA A 150 -4.22 -9.36 4.01
C ALA A 150 -3.67 -8.10 3.36
N ILE A 151 -2.36 -8.05 3.13
CA ILE A 151 -1.70 -7.03 2.32
C ILE A 151 -0.85 -7.66 1.23
N ALA A 152 -0.75 -6.99 0.08
CA ALA A 152 0.04 -7.44 -1.07
C ALA A 152 0.65 -6.24 -1.83
N GLY A 153 1.65 -6.51 -2.69
CA GLY A 153 2.34 -5.52 -3.50
C GLY A 153 3.57 -4.93 -2.81
N GLY A 154 4.40 -4.20 -3.56
CA GLY A 154 5.71 -3.71 -3.09
C GLY A 154 5.66 -2.82 -1.85
N VAL A 155 4.61 -1.99 -1.71
CA VAL A 155 4.43 -1.12 -0.53
C VAL A 155 4.06 -1.94 0.72
N SER A 156 3.63 -3.19 0.59
CA SER A 156 3.44 -4.09 1.73
C SER A 156 4.74 -4.40 2.50
N ALA A 157 5.90 -4.02 1.95
CA ALA A 157 7.20 -4.07 2.64
C ALA A 157 7.43 -2.89 3.60
N ASN A 158 6.63 -1.82 3.52
CA ASN A 158 6.79 -0.62 4.34
C ASN A 158 6.71 -0.94 5.85
N SER A 159 7.67 -0.45 6.61
CA SER A 159 7.85 -0.79 8.02
C SER A 159 6.69 -0.30 8.89
N GLU A 160 6.24 0.95 8.72
CA GLU A 160 5.15 1.53 9.50
C GLU A 160 3.80 0.88 9.17
N LEU A 161 3.51 0.59 7.89
CA LEU A 161 2.29 -0.10 7.50
C LEU A 161 2.20 -1.48 8.18
N ARG A 162 3.30 -2.23 8.20
CA ARG A 162 3.39 -3.54 8.88
C ARG A 162 3.17 -3.42 10.37
N LEU A 163 3.81 -2.44 11.01
CA LEU A 163 3.67 -2.21 12.44
C LEU A 163 2.21 -1.88 12.81
N ARG A 164 1.61 -0.90 12.15
CA ARG A 164 0.22 -0.48 12.42
C ARG A 164 -0.79 -1.60 12.16
N LEU A 165 -0.56 -2.43 11.14
CA LEU A 165 -1.39 -3.62 10.94
C LEU A 165 -1.24 -4.64 12.06
N GLN A 166 -0.01 -4.87 12.56
CA GLN A 166 0.21 -5.78 13.68
C GLN A 166 -0.47 -5.30 14.96
N GLU A 167 -0.45 -3.99 15.22
CA GLU A 167 -1.15 -3.38 16.35
C GLU A 167 -2.67 -3.64 16.31
N LYS A 168 -3.27 -3.69 15.11
CA LYS A 168 -4.69 -4.00 14.93
C LYS A 168 -5.09 -5.44 15.35
N GLN A 169 -4.12 -6.30 15.59
CA GLN A 169 -4.42 -7.62 16.19
C GLN A 169 -5.04 -7.47 17.61
N ASN A 170 -4.68 -6.41 18.34
CA ASN A 170 -5.27 -6.09 19.63
C ASN A 170 -6.77 -5.71 19.51
N ASP A 171 -7.19 -5.22 18.34
CA ASP A 171 -8.58 -4.90 18.00
C ASP A 171 -9.34 -6.12 17.43
N GLY A 172 -8.71 -7.31 17.49
CA GLY A 172 -9.27 -8.58 17.03
C GLY A 172 -9.15 -8.82 15.53
N TRP A 173 -8.29 -8.06 14.83
CA TRP A 173 -8.00 -8.36 13.44
C TRP A 173 -7.05 -9.55 13.30
N LYS A 174 -7.24 -10.33 12.25
CA LYS A 174 -6.33 -11.40 11.84
C LYS A 174 -5.54 -10.91 10.63
N ILE A 175 -4.24 -10.70 10.84
CA ILE A 175 -3.39 -10.02 9.87
C ILE A 175 -2.49 -11.01 9.13
N HIS A 176 -2.52 -10.93 7.80
CA HIS A 176 -1.70 -11.73 6.90
C HIS A 176 -0.74 -10.83 6.11
N ILE A 177 0.52 -10.79 6.55
CA ILE A 177 1.57 -10.00 5.95
C ILE A 177 2.51 -10.96 5.20
N PRO A 178 2.78 -10.75 3.90
CA PRO A 178 3.69 -11.58 3.14
C PRO A 178 5.13 -11.42 3.67
N LYS A 179 5.97 -12.44 3.48
CA LYS A 179 7.40 -12.28 3.63
C LYS A 179 7.92 -11.29 2.58
N PHE A 180 9.02 -10.60 2.87
CA PHE A 180 9.62 -9.61 1.97
C PHE A 180 9.88 -10.15 0.57
N GLU A 181 10.32 -11.39 0.44
CA GLU A 181 10.57 -12.09 -0.83
C GLU A 181 9.32 -12.24 -1.72
N TYR A 182 8.11 -12.10 -1.15
CA TYR A 182 6.83 -12.21 -1.86
C TYR A 182 6.08 -10.86 -2.00
N CYS A 183 6.70 -9.73 -1.63
CA CYS A 183 6.06 -8.42 -1.76
C CYS A 183 6.09 -7.89 -3.20
N THR A 184 7.06 -8.33 -4.00
CA THR A 184 7.19 -7.96 -5.43
C THR A 184 6.82 -9.15 -6.31
N ASP A 185 6.73 -8.93 -7.63
CA ASP A 185 6.40 -9.96 -8.61
C ASP A 185 7.32 -11.18 -8.46
N ASN A 186 6.70 -12.35 -8.42
CA ASN A 186 7.43 -13.60 -8.27
C ASN A 186 6.65 -14.79 -8.87
N ALA A 187 7.38 -15.83 -9.27
CA ALA A 187 6.79 -17.01 -9.92
C ALA A 187 5.79 -17.76 -9.04
N ALA A 188 5.92 -17.67 -7.70
CA ALA A 188 5.01 -18.36 -6.80
C ALA A 188 3.59 -17.77 -6.82
N MET A 189 3.44 -16.46 -7.12
CA MET A 189 2.13 -15.82 -7.31
C MET A 189 1.40 -16.42 -8.51
N VAL A 190 2.12 -16.59 -9.64
CA VAL A 190 1.57 -17.18 -10.86
C VAL A 190 1.24 -18.66 -10.64
N ALA A 191 2.13 -19.39 -9.97
CA ALA A 191 1.94 -20.81 -9.70
C ALA A 191 0.72 -21.10 -8.81
N ILE A 192 0.45 -20.28 -7.77
CA ILE A 192 -0.73 -20.49 -6.91
C ILE A 192 -2.02 -20.11 -7.64
N ALA A 193 -2.03 -19.03 -8.42
CA ALA A 193 -3.17 -18.67 -9.25
C ALA A 193 -3.47 -19.78 -10.26
N GLY A 194 -2.45 -20.27 -10.99
CA GLY A 194 -2.58 -21.38 -11.92
C GLY A 194 -3.05 -22.69 -11.27
N LYS A 195 -2.68 -22.94 -9.99
CA LYS A 195 -3.20 -24.09 -9.24
C LYS A 195 -4.70 -23.98 -9.04
N PHE A 196 -5.22 -22.82 -8.65
CA PHE A 196 -6.67 -22.63 -8.50
C PHE A 196 -7.40 -22.84 -9.84
N SER A 197 -6.91 -22.25 -10.94
CA SER A 197 -7.48 -22.49 -12.28
C SER A 197 -7.44 -23.96 -12.67
N PHE A 198 -6.33 -24.66 -12.38
CA PHE A 198 -6.20 -26.10 -12.64
C PHE A 198 -7.24 -26.93 -11.85
N ASP A 199 -7.37 -26.67 -10.54
CA ASP A 199 -8.31 -27.38 -9.68
C ASP A 199 -9.77 -27.17 -10.14
N ASN A 200 -10.07 -25.98 -10.68
CA ASN A 200 -11.39 -25.62 -11.23
C ASN A 200 -11.59 -26.05 -12.69
N LYS A 201 -10.59 -26.70 -13.30
CA LYS A 201 -10.60 -27.11 -14.74
C LYS A 201 -10.76 -25.94 -15.70
N ASP A 202 -10.34 -24.76 -15.31
CA ASP A 202 -10.32 -23.55 -16.13
C ASP A 202 -9.03 -23.52 -16.95
N PHE A 203 -9.11 -23.96 -18.20
CA PHE A 203 -7.97 -24.05 -19.12
C PHE A 203 -8.18 -23.11 -20.30
N ALA A 204 -7.17 -22.31 -20.57
CA ALA A 204 -7.11 -21.53 -21.80
C ALA A 204 -6.90 -22.42 -23.03
N ASP A 205 -7.43 -22.04 -24.17
CA ASP A 205 -7.08 -22.66 -25.45
C ASP A 205 -5.73 -22.08 -25.98
N GLN A 206 -5.17 -22.74 -27.01
CA GLN A 206 -3.88 -22.32 -27.59
C GLN A 206 -3.94 -21.03 -28.41
N ARG A 207 -5.13 -20.45 -28.62
CA ARG A 207 -5.35 -19.19 -29.36
C ARG A 207 -5.36 -17.98 -28.42
N MET A 208 -5.35 -18.21 -27.12
CA MET A 208 -5.33 -17.12 -26.13
C MET A 208 -4.03 -16.34 -26.25
N SER A 209 -4.15 -15.03 -26.38
CA SER A 209 -3.01 -14.09 -26.33
C SER A 209 -3.02 -13.29 -25.03
N ALA A 210 -1.85 -12.83 -24.60
CA ALA A 210 -1.76 -11.96 -23.43
C ALA A 210 -2.50 -10.64 -23.68
N ASP A 211 -3.34 -10.24 -22.74
CA ASP A 211 -3.97 -8.92 -22.72
C ASP A 211 -3.42 -8.11 -21.54
N PRO A 212 -2.61 -7.05 -21.80
CA PRO A 212 -2.03 -6.22 -20.72
C PRO A 212 -3.06 -5.34 -20.02
N ARG A 213 -4.30 -5.28 -20.50
CA ARG A 213 -5.42 -4.49 -19.95
C ARG A 213 -6.56 -5.36 -19.45
N LEU A 214 -6.29 -6.63 -19.17
CA LEU A 214 -7.34 -7.53 -18.67
C LEU A 214 -7.95 -6.91 -17.39
N PRO A 215 -9.27 -6.62 -17.38
CA PRO A 215 -9.94 -6.11 -16.19
C PRO A 215 -9.98 -7.22 -15.12
N TRP A 216 -10.05 -6.76 -13.88
CA TRP A 216 -10.27 -7.65 -12.74
C TRP A 216 -11.69 -8.19 -12.73
#